data_4f4c457903839a49b40b7bf046e3b04c
#
_entry.id   4f4c457903839a49b40b7bf046e3b04c
#
_cell.length_a   1.000
_cell.length_b   1.000
_cell.length_c   1.000
_cell.angle_alpha   90.00
_cell.angle_beta   90.00
_cell.angle_gamma   90.00
#
_symmetry.space_group_name_H-M   'P 1'
#
loop_
_entity.id
_entity.type
_entity.pdbx_description
1 polymer ?
#
loop_
_entity_poly.entity_id
_entity_poly.type
_entity_poly.pdbx_seq_one_letter_code
_entity_poly.pdbx_strand_id
1 'polypeptide(L)'
;GIGKMTRTFHDLYRNNLIRGKYKDKKRPILINNWEATYFDFNTEKLISIAKEASSLGIEMLVMDDGWFGKRNADNSSLGDWVVNEEKIQGGLKNLVDEVNKLGMEFGIWFEPEMISPNSDLFREHPDWCIHIEGREPALCREQYVLDLSRQEVVDYIYESVKKVLSSANITYVKWDMNRQLTDLG
;
A
#
# COMPACT_ATOMS: atom_id res chain seq x y z
N GLY A 1 -13.15 -28.86 15.49
CA GLY A 1 -12.77 -28.87 14.09
C GLY A 1 -12.49 -27.47 13.56
N ILE A 2 -12.09 -27.34 12.30
CA ILE A 2 -11.65 -26.09 11.66
C ILE A 2 -12.66 -24.94 11.84
N GLY A 3 -13.96 -25.18 11.66
CA GLY A 3 -14.97 -24.14 11.82
C GLY A 3 -15.07 -23.57 13.24
N LYS A 4 -14.79 -24.37 14.30
CA LYS A 4 -14.71 -23.85 15.67
C LYS A 4 -13.48 -22.95 15.84
N MET A 5 -12.34 -23.40 15.34
CA MET A 5 -11.09 -22.63 15.36
C MET A 5 -11.26 -21.29 14.65
N THR A 6 -11.79 -21.29 13.45
CA THR A 6 -12.02 -20.06 12.64
C THR A 6 -12.90 -19.07 13.40
N ARG A 7 -14.03 -19.53 13.98
CA ARG A 7 -14.89 -18.65 14.78
C ARG A 7 -14.19 -18.08 16.01
N THR A 8 -13.37 -18.88 16.69
CA THR A 8 -12.58 -18.39 17.83
C THR A 8 -11.61 -17.28 17.41
N PHE A 9 -10.94 -17.40 16.25
CA PHE A 9 -10.10 -16.32 15.73
C PHE A 9 -10.93 -15.09 15.32
N HIS A 10 -12.10 -15.27 14.71
CA HIS A 10 -12.98 -14.14 14.38
C HIS A 10 -13.41 -13.37 15.64
N ASP A 11 -13.72 -14.08 16.73
CA ASP A 11 -14.08 -13.46 18.01
C ASP A 11 -12.87 -12.73 18.62
N LEU A 12 -11.67 -13.32 18.55
CA LEU A 12 -10.43 -12.69 19.00
C LEU A 12 -10.18 -11.39 18.21
N TYR A 13 -10.26 -11.43 16.89
CA TYR A 13 -10.03 -10.26 16.05
C TYR A 13 -11.06 -9.16 16.33
N ARG A 14 -12.34 -9.51 16.37
CA ARG A 14 -13.42 -8.56 16.63
C ARG A 14 -13.34 -7.91 18.00
N ASN A 15 -13.02 -8.68 19.02
CA ASN A 15 -13.06 -8.20 20.40
C ASN A 15 -11.77 -7.51 20.84
N ASN A 16 -10.61 -7.86 20.26
CA ASN A 16 -9.31 -7.42 20.74
C ASN A 16 -8.48 -6.61 19.73
N LEU A 17 -8.63 -6.85 18.43
CA LEU A 17 -7.77 -6.25 17.40
C LEU A 17 -8.47 -5.14 16.62
N ILE A 18 -9.72 -5.37 16.18
CA ILE A 18 -10.43 -4.39 15.35
C ILE A 18 -10.83 -3.18 16.20
N ARG A 19 -10.49 -1.99 15.70
CA ARG A 19 -10.81 -0.70 16.32
C ARG A 19 -11.55 0.19 15.32
N GLY A 20 -12.14 1.29 15.82
CA GLY A 20 -12.79 2.29 15.00
C GLY A 20 -14.13 1.83 14.39
N LYS A 21 -14.57 2.55 13.38
CA LYS A 21 -15.91 2.41 12.78
C LYS A 21 -16.20 1.03 12.20
N TYR A 22 -15.18 0.28 11.79
CA TYR A 22 -15.34 -1.03 11.17
C TYR A 22 -15.44 -2.21 12.15
N LYS A 23 -15.38 -1.97 13.46
CA LYS A 23 -15.57 -3.02 14.46
C LYS A 23 -16.96 -3.68 14.31
N ASP A 24 -17.99 -2.84 14.16
CA ASP A 24 -19.38 -3.27 14.10
C ASP A 24 -20.07 -2.94 12.77
N LYS A 25 -19.34 -2.30 11.83
CA LYS A 25 -19.85 -1.94 10.50
C LYS A 25 -19.49 -3.00 9.47
N LYS A 26 -20.41 -3.28 8.55
CA LYS A 26 -20.13 -4.09 7.36
C LYS A 26 -18.98 -3.48 6.54
N ARG A 27 -18.07 -4.31 6.06
CA ARG A 27 -16.99 -3.89 5.15
C ARG A 27 -17.59 -3.52 3.78
N PRO A 28 -17.07 -2.47 3.13
CA PRO A 28 -17.49 -2.12 1.78
C PRO A 28 -17.09 -3.23 0.79
N ILE A 29 -17.90 -3.39 -0.24
CA ILE A 29 -17.54 -4.20 -1.41
C ILE A 29 -16.52 -3.42 -2.21
N LEU A 30 -15.30 -3.94 -2.32
CA LEU A 30 -14.20 -3.25 -2.99
C LEU A 30 -13.80 -3.91 -4.32
N ILE A 31 -13.29 -3.08 -5.22
CA ILE A 31 -12.52 -3.49 -6.39
C ILE A 31 -11.09 -2.96 -6.26
N ASN A 32 -10.12 -3.77 -6.67
CA ASN A 32 -8.72 -3.41 -6.74
C ASN A 32 -8.28 -3.44 -8.21
N ASN A 33 -7.46 -2.46 -8.65
CA ASN A 33 -7.10 -2.36 -10.07
C ASN A 33 -5.97 -3.28 -10.51
N TRP A 34 -5.24 -3.97 -9.59
CA TRP A 34 -4.01 -4.68 -9.93
C TRP A 34 -4.16 -5.62 -11.12
N GLU A 35 -5.06 -6.61 -11.04
CA GLU A 35 -5.25 -7.60 -12.10
C GLU A 35 -5.80 -7.02 -13.42
N ALA A 36 -6.39 -5.83 -13.38
CA ALA A 36 -6.91 -5.16 -14.57
C ALA A 36 -5.84 -4.32 -15.29
N THR A 37 -4.82 -3.82 -14.58
CA THR A 37 -3.93 -2.80 -15.14
C THR A 37 -2.46 -3.05 -14.87
N TYR A 38 -2.12 -3.80 -13.82
CA TYR A 38 -0.78 -3.84 -13.24
C TYR A 38 -0.22 -2.41 -13.09
N PHE A 39 0.98 -2.12 -13.60
CA PHE A 39 1.58 -0.79 -13.55
C PHE A 39 1.06 0.18 -14.62
N ASP A 40 0.28 -0.29 -15.59
CA ASP A 40 -0.25 0.53 -16.69
C ASP A 40 -1.59 1.17 -16.32
N PHE A 41 -1.56 2.18 -15.46
CA PHE A 41 -2.73 2.99 -15.12
C PHE A 41 -2.38 4.47 -14.97
N ASN A 42 -3.42 5.29 -15.04
CA ASN A 42 -3.39 6.71 -14.79
C ASN A 42 -4.72 7.15 -14.16
N THR A 43 -4.86 8.43 -13.85
CA THR A 43 -6.08 9.01 -13.27
C THR A 43 -7.32 8.68 -14.10
N GLU A 44 -7.27 8.85 -15.42
CA GLU A 44 -8.43 8.63 -16.32
C GLU A 44 -8.87 7.16 -16.30
N LYS A 45 -7.93 6.23 -16.41
CA LYS A 45 -8.22 4.77 -16.36
C LYS A 45 -8.84 4.35 -15.03
N LEU A 46 -8.32 4.86 -13.91
CA LEU A 46 -8.88 4.56 -12.58
C LEU A 46 -10.28 5.13 -12.40
N ILE A 47 -10.54 6.36 -12.87
CA ILE A 47 -11.88 6.96 -12.85
C ILE A 47 -12.85 6.17 -13.74
N SER A 48 -12.40 5.67 -14.90
CA SER A 48 -13.22 4.80 -15.76
C SER A 48 -13.61 3.52 -15.06
N ILE A 49 -12.65 2.84 -14.41
CA ILE A 49 -12.93 1.63 -13.59
C ILE A 49 -13.91 1.96 -12.47
N ALA A 50 -13.74 3.09 -11.77
CA ALA A 50 -14.62 3.50 -10.69
C ALA A 50 -16.07 3.74 -11.16
N LYS A 51 -16.25 4.36 -12.34
CA LYS A 51 -17.59 4.60 -12.92
C LYS A 51 -18.33 3.29 -13.20
N GLU A 52 -17.67 2.34 -13.85
CA GLU A 52 -18.26 1.02 -14.12
C GLU A 52 -18.54 0.28 -12.82
N ALA A 53 -17.59 0.26 -11.89
CA ALA A 53 -17.72 -0.40 -10.61
C ALA A 53 -18.89 0.16 -9.78
N SER A 54 -19.02 1.50 -9.72
CA SER A 54 -20.13 2.16 -9.03
C SER A 54 -21.50 1.75 -9.61
N SER A 55 -21.61 1.68 -10.95
CA SER A 55 -22.84 1.25 -11.61
C SER A 55 -23.27 -0.18 -11.27
N LEU A 56 -22.31 -1.03 -10.87
CA LEU A 56 -22.51 -2.41 -10.44
C LEU A 56 -22.72 -2.57 -8.92
N GLY A 57 -22.73 -1.45 -8.17
CA GLY A 57 -22.91 -1.45 -6.72
C GLY A 57 -21.65 -1.75 -5.91
N ILE A 58 -20.46 -1.60 -6.50
CA ILE A 58 -19.19 -1.65 -5.77
C ILE A 58 -19.02 -0.34 -4.98
N GLU A 59 -18.55 -0.46 -3.76
CA GLU A 59 -18.60 0.60 -2.75
C GLU A 59 -17.23 1.27 -2.51
N MET A 60 -16.12 0.65 -2.99
CA MET A 60 -14.75 1.15 -2.80
C MET A 60 -13.85 0.81 -3.98
N LEU A 61 -13.03 1.78 -4.43
CA LEU A 61 -11.88 1.55 -5.32
C LEU A 61 -10.60 1.53 -4.49
N VAL A 62 -9.78 0.48 -4.65
CA VAL A 62 -8.43 0.39 -4.06
C VAL A 62 -7.40 0.55 -5.16
N MET A 63 -6.62 1.62 -5.11
CA MET A 63 -5.47 1.84 -5.99
C MET A 63 -4.30 1.03 -5.48
N ASP A 64 -3.85 0.06 -6.28
CA ASP A 64 -2.77 -0.87 -5.95
C ASP A 64 -1.38 -0.29 -6.26
N ASP A 65 -0.34 -1.14 -6.26
CA ASP A 65 1.06 -0.80 -6.50
C ASP A 65 1.26 0.03 -7.78
N GLY A 66 2.25 0.94 -7.76
CA GLY A 66 2.65 1.72 -8.93
C GLY A 66 2.23 3.19 -8.95
N TRP A 67 1.62 3.71 -7.88
CA TRP A 67 1.16 5.11 -7.80
C TRP A 67 2.25 6.10 -7.38
N PHE A 68 3.41 5.64 -6.92
CA PHE A 68 4.46 6.43 -6.26
C PHE A 68 5.81 6.40 -7.00
N GLY A 69 6.65 7.39 -6.75
CA GLY A 69 8.02 7.47 -7.28
C GLY A 69 8.10 7.24 -8.79
N LYS A 70 9.02 6.39 -9.20
CA LYS A 70 9.17 5.90 -10.58
C LYS A 70 8.76 4.43 -10.70
N ARG A 71 7.78 4.01 -9.92
CA ARG A 71 7.29 2.64 -9.80
C ARG A 71 6.48 2.20 -11.03
N ASN A 72 7.17 1.81 -12.09
CA ASN A 72 6.58 1.29 -13.33
C ASN A 72 6.89 -0.20 -13.55
N ALA A 73 7.60 -0.81 -12.61
CA ALA A 73 7.94 -2.24 -12.57
C ALA A 73 8.33 -2.63 -11.13
N ASP A 74 8.41 -3.93 -10.86
CA ASP A 74 8.73 -4.48 -9.54
C ASP A 74 10.11 -4.07 -8.98
N ASN A 75 11.03 -3.65 -9.84
CA ASN A 75 12.44 -3.44 -9.53
C ASN A 75 12.83 -1.99 -9.17
N SER A 76 11.87 -1.12 -8.91
CA SER A 76 12.16 0.30 -8.66
C SER A 76 11.24 0.95 -7.64
N SER A 77 11.75 2.02 -7.01
CA SER A 77 11.05 3.01 -6.18
C SER A 77 10.31 2.50 -4.94
N LEU A 78 10.35 1.23 -4.61
CA LEU A 78 9.78 0.78 -3.34
C LEU A 78 10.55 1.46 -2.19
N GLY A 79 9.82 2.14 -1.31
CA GLY A 79 10.36 3.03 -0.29
C GLY A 79 10.16 4.53 -0.58
N ASP A 80 10.03 4.93 -1.85
CA ASP A 80 9.82 6.32 -2.28
C ASP A 80 8.32 6.69 -2.26
N TRP A 81 7.72 6.85 -1.09
CA TRP A 81 6.27 7.05 -0.91
C TRP A 81 5.82 8.47 -1.30
N VAL A 82 6.14 8.90 -2.52
CA VAL A 82 5.76 10.19 -3.09
C VAL A 82 4.90 9.97 -4.32
N VAL A 83 3.73 10.61 -4.38
CA VAL A 83 2.79 10.45 -5.51
C VAL A 83 3.47 10.76 -6.83
N ASN A 84 3.34 9.86 -7.80
CA ASN A 84 3.78 10.08 -9.18
C ASN A 84 2.73 10.92 -9.92
N GLU A 85 2.97 12.22 -10.04
CA GLU A 85 2.02 13.16 -10.64
C GLU A 85 1.90 13.01 -12.17
N GLU A 86 2.88 12.40 -12.84
CA GLU A 86 2.78 12.07 -14.27
C GLU A 86 1.72 10.99 -14.50
N LYS A 87 1.63 10.03 -13.57
CA LYS A 87 0.66 8.94 -13.60
C LYS A 87 -0.68 9.35 -12.97
N ILE A 88 -0.62 9.98 -11.80
CA ILE A 88 -1.80 10.47 -11.07
C ILE A 88 -2.01 11.95 -11.40
N GLN A 89 -2.41 12.21 -12.64
CA GLN A 89 -2.62 13.55 -13.17
C GLN A 89 -3.70 14.29 -12.38
N GLY A 90 -3.37 15.52 -12.01
CA GLY A 90 -4.20 16.35 -11.13
C GLY A 90 -4.03 16.06 -9.64
N GLY A 91 -3.15 15.11 -9.29
CA GLY A 91 -2.79 14.75 -7.93
C GLY A 91 -3.75 13.78 -7.26
N LEU A 92 -3.28 13.16 -6.18
CA LEU A 92 -4.02 12.12 -5.45
C LEU A 92 -5.36 12.63 -4.91
N LYS A 93 -5.39 13.86 -4.39
CA LYS A 93 -6.63 14.44 -3.87
C LYS A 93 -7.72 14.54 -4.94
N ASN A 94 -7.37 14.97 -6.15
CA ASN A 94 -8.32 15.08 -7.25
C ASN A 94 -8.88 13.70 -7.63
N LEU A 95 -8.03 12.68 -7.77
CA LEU A 95 -8.47 11.31 -8.05
C LEU A 95 -9.45 10.81 -6.98
N VAL A 96 -9.11 10.98 -5.71
CA VAL A 96 -9.95 10.56 -4.58
C VAL A 96 -11.29 11.31 -4.58
N ASP A 97 -11.28 12.62 -4.81
CA ASP A 97 -12.51 13.44 -4.87
C ASP A 97 -13.43 12.97 -6.01
N GLU A 98 -12.88 12.65 -7.20
CA GLU A 98 -13.66 12.12 -8.33
C GLU A 98 -14.29 10.76 -8.02
N VAL A 99 -13.55 9.86 -7.35
CA VAL A 99 -14.09 8.57 -6.89
C VAL A 99 -15.18 8.77 -5.83
N ASN A 100 -14.98 9.69 -4.89
CA ASN A 100 -15.97 9.99 -3.85
C ASN A 100 -17.26 10.61 -4.43
N LYS A 101 -17.19 11.39 -5.52
CA LYS A 101 -18.38 11.90 -6.23
C LYS A 101 -19.28 10.80 -6.81
N LEU A 102 -18.70 9.62 -7.07
CA LEU A 102 -19.44 8.43 -7.51
C LEU A 102 -20.10 7.67 -6.34
N GLY A 103 -19.99 8.18 -5.11
CA GLY A 103 -20.48 7.53 -3.90
C GLY A 103 -19.58 6.40 -3.39
N MET A 104 -18.36 6.26 -3.93
CA MET A 104 -17.41 5.23 -3.54
C MET A 104 -16.40 5.75 -2.51
N GLU A 105 -15.98 4.88 -1.60
CA GLU A 105 -14.80 5.09 -0.75
C GLU A 105 -13.51 4.82 -1.56
N PHE A 106 -12.36 5.31 -1.05
CA PHE A 106 -11.06 5.11 -1.70
C PHE A 106 -10.06 4.43 -0.76
N GLY A 107 -9.32 3.46 -1.29
CA GLY A 107 -8.22 2.78 -0.63
C GLY A 107 -6.91 2.89 -1.41
N ILE A 108 -5.80 2.66 -0.72
CA ILE A 108 -4.45 2.77 -1.29
C ILE A 108 -3.54 1.64 -0.78
N TRP A 109 -2.62 1.21 -1.63
CA TRP A 109 -1.65 0.15 -1.36
C TRP A 109 -0.32 0.71 -0.82
N PHE A 110 0.26 0.00 0.14
CA PHE A 110 1.63 0.20 0.63
C PHE A 110 2.33 -1.15 0.88
N GLU A 111 3.64 -1.17 0.74
CA GLU A 111 4.53 -2.25 1.18
C GLU A 111 5.74 -1.64 1.91
N PRO A 112 5.55 -1.06 3.11
CA PRO A 112 6.50 -0.13 3.70
C PRO A 112 7.65 -0.78 4.47
N GLU A 113 7.65 -2.10 4.67
CA GLU A 113 8.79 -2.81 5.24
C GLU A 113 9.90 -3.09 4.21
N MET A 114 9.62 -2.84 2.93
CA MET A 114 10.52 -3.19 1.83
C MET A 114 11.07 -1.96 1.13
N ILE A 115 12.21 -2.13 0.46
CA ILE A 115 12.89 -1.08 -0.30
C ILE A 115 13.48 -1.67 -1.58
N SER A 116 13.36 -0.96 -2.70
CA SER A 116 14.04 -1.36 -3.94
C SER A 116 15.49 -0.90 -3.92
N PRO A 117 16.45 -1.71 -4.39
CA PRO A 117 17.82 -1.22 -4.66
C PRO A 117 17.84 0.00 -5.58
N ASN A 118 16.92 0.05 -6.54
CA ASN A 118 16.71 1.21 -7.39
C ASN A 118 15.59 2.11 -6.83
N SER A 119 15.85 2.76 -5.69
CA SER A 119 15.01 3.79 -5.10
C SER A 119 15.85 4.98 -4.65
N ASP A 120 15.23 6.14 -4.49
CA ASP A 120 15.91 7.30 -3.95
C ASP A 120 16.24 7.07 -2.47
N LEU A 121 15.34 6.44 -1.73
CA LEU A 121 15.57 6.08 -0.33
C LEU A 121 16.81 5.18 -0.15
N PHE A 122 16.99 4.16 -0.99
CA PHE A 122 18.17 3.28 -0.88
C PHE A 122 19.47 4.02 -1.24
N ARG A 123 19.43 4.96 -2.19
CA ARG A 123 20.59 5.79 -2.52
C ARG A 123 21.00 6.74 -1.37
N GLU A 124 20.01 7.23 -0.63
CA GLU A 124 20.24 8.08 0.55
C GLU A 124 20.68 7.28 1.77
N HIS A 125 20.08 6.12 2.00
CA HIS A 125 20.23 5.32 3.21
C HIS A 125 20.43 3.83 2.92
N PRO A 126 21.54 3.43 2.27
CA PRO A 126 21.81 2.02 1.97
C PRO A 126 22.00 1.17 3.25
N ASP A 127 22.39 1.81 4.35
CA ASP A 127 22.57 1.21 5.67
C ASP A 127 21.26 0.92 6.42
N TRP A 128 20.10 1.34 5.88
CA TRP A 128 18.80 1.06 6.49
C TRP A 128 18.25 -0.34 6.18
N CYS A 129 18.91 -1.09 5.31
CA CYS A 129 18.52 -2.46 5.01
C CYS A 129 19.08 -3.45 6.04
N ILE A 130 18.30 -4.47 6.38
CA ILE A 130 18.81 -5.60 7.15
C ILE A 130 19.87 -6.32 6.32
N HIS A 131 21.07 -6.46 6.86
CA HIS A 131 22.17 -7.21 6.24
C HIS A 131 23.18 -7.68 7.28
N ILE A 132 23.97 -8.66 6.90
CA ILE A 132 25.11 -9.14 7.68
C ILE A 132 26.34 -8.34 7.24
N GLU A 133 27.11 -7.81 8.18
CA GLU A 133 28.33 -7.07 7.87
C GLU A 133 29.27 -7.86 6.95
N GLY A 134 29.74 -7.22 5.88
CA GLY A 134 30.60 -7.83 4.87
C GLY A 134 29.86 -8.73 3.86
N ARG A 135 28.53 -8.75 3.86
CA ARG A 135 27.70 -9.46 2.86
C ARG A 135 26.70 -8.51 2.21
N GLU A 136 26.39 -8.75 0.94
CA GLU A 136 25.28 -8.07 0.28
C GLU A 136 23.94 -8.44 0.94
N PRO A 137 22.99 -7.49 1.08
CA PRO A 137 21.65 -7.82 1.56
C PRO A 137 20.97 -8.87 0.68
N ALA A 138 20.17 -9.75 1.28
CA ALA A 138 19.46 -10.79 0.54
C ALA A 138 18.38 -10.16 -0.36
N LEU A 139 18.55 -10.25 -1.67
CA LEU A 139 17.58 -9.78 -2.66
C LEU A 139 16.51 -10.86 -2.92
N CYS A 140 15.26 -10.51 -2.79
CA CYS A 140 14.14 -11.35 -3.16
C CYS A 140 13.03 -10.47 -3.75
N ARG A 141 12.45 -10.88 -4.89
CA ARG A 141 11.46 -10.06 -5.62
C ARG A 141 11.92 -8.63 -5.88
N GLU A 142 13.19 -8.45 -6.22
CA GLU A 142 13.82 -7.14 -6.47
C GLU A 142 13.72 -6.19 -5.26
N GLN A 143 13.63 -6.73 -4.03
CA GLN A 143 13.45 -5.98 -2.81
C GLN A 143 14.46 -6.38 -1.73
N TYR A 144 14.89 -5.41 -0.94
CA TYR A 144 15.51 -5.58 0.38
C TYR A 144 14.50 -5.32 1.50
N VAL A 145 14.87 -5.69 2.72
CA VAL A 145 14.07 -5.46 3.92
C VAL A 145 14.65 -4.29 4.70
N LEU A 146 13.82 -3.34 5.09
CA LEU A 146 14.19 -2.25 5.98
C LEU A 146 14.38 -2.73 7.43
N ASP A 147 15.37 -2.21 8.12
CA ASP A 147 15.62 -2.49 9.53
C ASP A 147 14.70 -1.67 10.44
N LEU A 148 13.53 -2.21 10.76
CA LEU A 148 12.54 -1.59 11.64
C LEU A 148 12.92 -1.62 13.13
N SER A 149 14.08 -2.17 13.50
CA SER A 149 14.62 -2.02 14.85
C SER A 149 15.20 -0.60 15.06
N ARG A 150 15.44 0.14 13.98
CA ARG A 150 15.95 1.50 13.98
C ARG A 150 14.82 2.52 14.01
N GLN A 151 14.85 3.41 14.98
CA GLN A 151 13.78 4.40 15.17
C GLN A 151 13.64 5.36 13.98
N GLU A 152 14.76 5.78 13.38
CA GLU A 152 14.75 6.67 12.20
C GLU A 152 14.06 6.04 10.97
N VAL A 153 14.17 4.72 10.79
CA VAL A 153 13.48 4.00 9.72
C VAL A 153 11.97 3.97 9.98
N VAL A 154 11.59 3.69 11.22
CA VAL A 154 10.17 3.70 11.64
C VAL A 154 9.57 5.11 11.47
N ASP A 155 10.29 6.14 11.88
CA ASP A 155 9.85 7.54 11.78
C ASP A 155 9.68 7.96 10.31
N TYR A 156 10.61 7.59 9.44
CA TYR A 156 10.50 7.85 8.00
C TYR A 156 9.25 7.20 7.40
N ILE A 157 9.03 5.92 7.66
CA ILE A 157 7.86 5.18 7.16
C ILE A 157 6.58 5.83 7.69
N TYR A 158 6.52 6.09 9.00
CA TYR A 158 5.36 6.70 9.63
C TYR A 158 5.00 8.05 9.01
N GLU A 159 5.97 8.97 8.89
CA GLU A 159 5.71 10.31 8.34
C GLU A 159 5.38 10.26 6.85
N SER A 160 6.00 9.36 6.07
CA SER A 160 5.70 9.18 4.66
C SER A 160 4.27 8.67 4.44
N VAL A 161 3.87 7.62 5.14
CA VAL A 161 2.51 7.06 5.09
C VAL A 161 1.49 8.07 5.58
N LYS A 162 1.74 8.71 6.71
CA LYS A 162 0.88 9.75 7.28
C LYS A 162 0.67 10.92 6.31
N LYS A 163 1.73 11.39 5.65
CA LYS A 163 1.66 12.45 4.66
C LYS A 163 0.71 12.10 3.52
N VAL A 164 0.82 10.90 2.97
CA VAL A 164 -0.07 10.42 1.90
C VAL A 164 -1.51 10.30 2.39
N LEU A 165 -1.73 9.60 3.51
CA LEU A 165 -3.08 9.37 4.04
C LEU A 165 -3.79 10.67 4.47
N SER A 166 -3.03 11.70 4.87
CA SER A 166 -3.58 13.00 5.25
C SER A 166 -3.87 13.92 4.06
N SER A 167 -3.41 13.56 2.85
CA SER A 167 -3.54 14.41 1.66
C SER A 167 -4.91 14.33 0.97
N ALA A 168 -5.69 13.26 1.25
CA ALA A 168 -6.98 13.01 0.64
C ALA A 168 -7.89 12.17 1.55
N ASN A 169 -9.18 12.01 1.18
CA ASN A 169 -10.12 11.18 1.93
C ASN A 169 -9.91 9.68 1.66
N ILE A 170 -8.81 9.13 2.17
CA ILE A 170 -8.45 7.72 2.06
C ILE A 170 -8.95 6.99 3.30
N THR A 171 -9.77 5.94 3.12
CA THR A 171 -10.44 5.23 4.22
C THR A 171 -9.97 3.79 4.40
N TYR A 172 -9.13 3.28 3.49
CA TYR A 172 -8.62 1.92 3.52
C TYR A 172 -7.15 1.88 3.08
N VAL A 173 -6.37 1.05 3.75
CA VAL A 173 -4.99 0.73 3.37
C VAL A 173 -4.87 -0.77 3.11
N LYS A 174 -4.40 -1.13 1.91
CA LYS A 174 -3.87 -2.46 1.64
C LYS A 174 -2.39 -2.45 2.01
N TRP A 175 -2.08 -3.02 3.17
CA TRP A 175 -0.71 -3.18 3.65
C TRP A 175 -0.20 -4.53 3.21
N ASP A 176 0.70 -4.55 2.25
CA ASP A 176 1.19 -5.76 1.59
C ASP A 176 2.56 -6.19 2.09
N MET A 177 2.95 -7.43 1.78
CA MET A 177 4.25 -8.00 2.06
C MET A 177 4.55 -9.11 1.06
N ASN A 178 5.41 -8.86 0.07
CA ASN A 178 5.62 -9.75 -1.08
C ASN A 178 6.91 -10.57 -1.01
N ARG A 179 7.66 -10.47 0.06
CA ARG A 179 8.83 -11.34 0.31
C ARG A 179 8.92 -11.75 1.78
N GLN A 180 9.63 -12.80 2.03
CA GLN A 180 9.95 -13.24 3.40
C GLN A 180 11.07 -12.38 4.01
N LEU A 181 11.03 -12.24 5.33
CA LEU A 181 12.17 -11.75 6.11
C LEU A 181 13.20 -12.89 6.21
N THR A 182 14.35 -12.72 5.60
CA THR A 182 15.47 -13.67 5.60
C THR A 182 16.77 -12.95 5.93
N ASP A 183 17.77 -13.71 6.35
CA ASP A 183 19.13 -13.21 6.65
C ASP A 183 19.11 -12.04 7.65
N LEU A 184 18.41 -12.26 8.73
CA LEU A 184 18.38 -11.37 9.89
C LEU A 184 19.71 -11.51 10.64
N GLY A 185 20.74 -10.87 10.23
CA GLY A 185 22.11 -10.92 10.73
C GLY A 185 22.36 -11.13 12.21
#